data_1f0fcd8cc1b4b8182f728441ade0a336
#
_entry.id   1f0fcd8cc1b4b8182f728441ade0a336
#
_cell.length_a   1.000
_cell.length_b   1.000
_cell.length_c   1.000
_cell.angle_alpha   90.00
_cell.angle_beta   90.00
_cell.angle_gamma   90.00
#
_symmetry.space_group_name_H-M   'P 1'
#
loop_
_entity.id
_entity.type
_entity.pdbx_description
1 polymer ?
#
loop_
_entity_poly.entity_id
_entity_poly.type
_entity_poly.pdbx_seq_one_letter_code
_entity_poly.pdbx_strand_id
1 'polypeptide(L)'
;MSSIAPDRPTDAASPHYSRSLLLLLATIAGVSVANIYYNQPLLDSFRAAFPDHASWIGAIPTATQLGYAAGMFLLAPLGDRFDRRLLILLQIAGLSVALVAAAAAPSLTVLAAASLAIGVLATIAQQAVPFAAEIAPPAARGQAVGTVMSGLLIGILLARTAAGFVAEYFGWRAVFGASVAALVALAAVIVLRLPKSSPTSTLPYGKLLGSMWHLAAELRGLREASLTGAAIFAAFSAFWPVLTLLLAGAPFHLGPQAAGLFGIVGAAGALAAPYAGRVADKRGPRAIISLAIALVALSFVIFALSGASIAGLVIGVIVLDVGVQAAQISNQSRIYALKPDARSRVNTVYMVCYFIGGALGSSAGVAAWRAFGWTGMCAAGLAFAALAGASHLRGGKRGG
;
A
#
# COMPACT_ATOMS: atom_id res chain seq x y z
N MET A 1 1.42 27.21 -57.39
CA MET A 1 1.02 26.07 -56.54
C MET A 1 1.78 26.21 -55.25
N SER A 2 1.14 26.86 -54.27
CA SER A 2 1.71 27.10 -52.95
C SER A 2 1.38 25.90 -52.04
N SER A 3 2.40 25.18 -51.65
CA SER A 3 2.30 24.03 -50.71
C SER A 3 2.06 24.55 -49.30
N ILE A 4 0.86 24.43 -48.80
CA ILE A 4 0.52 24.64 -47.41
C ILE A 4 1.04 23.43 -46.65
N ALA A 5 2.12 23.60 -45.92
CA ALA A 5 2.60 22.61 -44.93
C ALA A 5 1.52 22.45 -43.83
N PRO A 6 1.19 21.22 -43.41
CA PRO A 6 0.23 21.03 -42.31
C PRO A 6 0.85 21.58 -41.02
N ASP A 7 0.12 22.49 -40.37
CA ASP A 7 0.40 23.00 -39.04
C ASP A 7 0.56 21.80 -38.08
N ARG A 8 1.76 21.62 -37.52
CA ARG A 8 1.99 20.71 -36.42
C ARG A 8 1.20 21.26 -35.23
N PRO A 9 0.35 20.45 -34.59
CA PRO A 9 -0.28 20.90 -33.35
C PRO A 9 0.85 21.24 -32.37
N THR A 10 0.93 22.48 -31.99
CA THR A 10 1.80 22.93 -30.90
C THR A 10 1.38 22.16 -29.66
N ASP A 11 2.26 21.30 -29.14
CA ASP A 11 2.16 20.67 -27.82
C ASP A 11 2.12 21.76 -26.73
N ALA A 12 1.00 22.42 -26.60
CA ALA A 12 0.78 23.37 -25.53
C ALA A 12 0.67 22.56 -24.23
N ALA A 13 1.80 22.40 -23.54
CA ALA A 13 1.83 21.94 -22.16
C ALA A 13 0.80 22.76 -21.38
N SER A 14 -0.07 22.10 -20.58
CA SER A 14 -0.98 22.84 -19.72
C SER A 14 -0.15 23.82 -18.88
N PRO A 15 -0.57 25.07 -18.67
CA PRO A 15 0.20 26.12 -18.00
C PRO A 15 0.63 25.73 -16.57
N HIS A 16 0.13 24.62 -16.06
CA HIS A 16 0.41 24.09 -14.72
C HIS A 16 1.40 22.91 -14.69
N TYR A 17 1.83 22.35 -15.83
CA TYR A 17 2.78 21.24 -15.83
C TYR A 17 4.19 21.70 -15.49
N SER A 18 4.66 21.37 -14.28
CA SER A 18 6.01 21.69 -13.83
C SER A 18 6.60 20.56 -12.99
N ARG A 19 7.94 20.45 -13.01
CA ARG A 19 8.64 19.45 -12.16
C ARG A 19 8.36 19.65 -10.67
N SER A 20 8.24 20.89 -10.21
CA SER A 20 7.94 21.21 -8.81
C SER A 20 6.54 20.71 -8.41
N LEU A 21 5.56 20.80 -9.29
CA LEU A 21 4.21 20.30 -9.05
C LEU A 21 4.17 18.76 -9.01
N LEU A 22 4.93 18.09 -9.88
CA LEU A 22 5.06 16.62 -9.83
C LEU A 22 5.72 16.16 -8.53
N LEU A 23 6.76 16.86 -8.07
CA LEU A 23 7.41 16.56 -6.79
C LEU A 23 6.47 16.82 -5.61
N LEU A 24 5.63 17.86 -5.66
CA LEU A 24 4.60 18.09 -4.65
C LEU A 24 3.59 16.93 -4.62
N LEU A 25 3.07 16.49 -5.75
CA LEU A 25 2.16 15.34 -5.83
C LEU A 25 2.83 14.04 -5.36
N ALA A 26 4.12 13.83 -5.66
CA ALA A 26 4.90 12.71 -5.16
C ALA A 26 5.04 12.75 -3.62
N THR A 27 5.29 13.94 -3.05
CA THR A 27 5.35 14.15 -1.60
C THR A 27 4.00 13.92 -0.96
N ILE A 28 2.91 14.42 -1.55
CA ILE A 28 1.53 14.17 -1.10
C ILE A 28 1.26 12.66 -1.03
N ALA A 29 1.57 11.93 -2.09
CA ALA A 29 1.36 10.49 -2.14
C ALA A 29 2.20 9.75 -1.08
N GLY A 30 3.49 10.10 -0.96
CA GLY A 30 4.41 9.45 -0.03
C GLY A 30 4.06 9.71 1.44
N VAL A 31 3.86 10.97 1.82
CA VAL A 31 3.52 11.35 3.20
C VAL A 31 2.17 10.75 3.62
N SER A 32 1.20 10.73 2.70
CA SER A 32 -0.12 10.19 3.01
C SER A 32 -0.11 8.68 3.21
N VAL A 33 0.52 7.93 2.29
CA VAL A 33 0.58 6.46 2.37
C VAL A 33 1.44 5.98 3.53
N ALA A 34 2.42 6.76 3.97
CA ALA A 34 3.27 6.44 5.11
C ALA A 34 2.44 6.12 6.37
N ASN A 35 1.29 6.81 6.55
CA ASN A 35 0.45 6.68 7.73
C ASN A 35 -0.14 5.27 7.95
N ILE A 36 -0.31 4.48 6.89
CA ILE A 36 -0.81 3.10 7.04
C ILE A 36 0.27 2.11 7.50
N TYR A 37 1.54 2.52 7.50
CA TYR A 37 2.67 1.66 7.86
C TYR A 37 3.31 2.01 9.20
N TYR A 38 2.99 3.18 9.79
CA TYR A 38 3.58 3.61 11.07
C TYR A 38 3.32 2.66 12.22
N ASN A 39 2.15 2.02 12.25
CA ASN A 39 1.77 1.13 13.35
C ASN A 39 2.59 -0.17 13.41
N GLN A 40 3.21 -0.59 12.31
CA GLN A 40 3.91 -1.88 12.24
C GLN A 40 5.12 -1.97 13.19
N PRO A 41 6.08 -1.01 13.21
CA PRO A 41 7.19 -1.04 14.16
C PRO A 41 6.77 -0.71 15.60
N LEU A 42 5.53 -0.25 15.83
CA LEU A 42 5.04 0.20 17.13
C LEU A 42 4.29 -0.86 17.93
N LEU A 43 4.10 -2.07 17.38
CA LEU A 43 3.23 -3.07 18.02
C LEU A 43 3.68 -3.45 19.43
N ASP A 44 4.97 -3.58 19.66
CA ASP A 44 5.47 -3.87 21.00
C ASP A 44 5.25 -2.71 21.96
N SER A 45 5.43 -1.47 21.50
CA SER A 45 5.12 -0.26 22.27
C SER A 45 3.63 -0.19 22.64
N PHE A 46 2.74 -0.60 21.73
CA PHE A 46 1.30 -0.69 22.04
C PHE A 46 1.01 -1.79 23.04
N ARG A 47 1.67 -2.95 22.94
CA ARG A 47 1.57 -4.04 23.91
C ARG A 47 1.96 -3.59 25.32
N ALA A 48 3.05 -2.85 25.44
CA ALA A 48 3.51 -2.29 26.71
C ALA A 48 2.56 -1.21 27.24
N ALA A 49 1.97 -0.38 26.37
CA ALA A 49 1.05 0.68 26.77
C ALA A 49 -0.35 0.18 27.19
N PHE A 50 -0.78 -0.98 26.68
CA PHE A 50 -2.10 -1.56 26.93
C PHE A 50 -2.00 -3.03 27.34
N PRO A 51 -1.38 -3.35 28.50
CA PRO A 51 -1.08 -4.72 28.91
C PRO A 51 -2.33 -5.59 29.08
N ASP A 52 -3.44 -5.03 29.58
CA ASP A 52 -4.72 -5.75 29.76
C ASP A 52 -5.35 -6.22 28.44
N HIS A 53 -4.97 -5.57 27.34
CA HIS A 53 -5.47 -5.85 26.00
C HIS A 53 -4.37 -6.34 25.04
N ALA A 54 -3.23 -6.78 25.56
CA ALA A 54 -2.09 -7.24 24.77
C ALA A 54 -2.43 -8.32 23.73
N SER A 55 -3.49 -9.07 24.00
CA SER A 55 -4.04 -10.10 23.09
C SER A 55 -4.66 -9.51 21.82
N TRP A 56 -5.08 -8.27 21.81
CA TRP A 56 -5.81 -7.63 20.74
C TRP A 56 -4.97 -6.62 19.93
N ILE A 57 -3.67 -6.51 20.19
CA ILE A 57 -2.81 -5.53 19.48
C ILE A 57 -2.80 -5.70 17.96
N GLY A 58 -3.00 -6.91 17.47
CA GLY A 58 -3.15 -7.19 16.03
C GLY A 58 -4.37 -6.50 15.39
N ALA A 59 -5.33 -6.02 16.21
CA ALA A 59 -6.46 -5.24 15.71
C ALA A 59 -6.00 -3.89 15.09
N ILE A 60 -4.89 -3.32 15.54
CA ILE A 60 -4.39 -2.02 15.05
C ILE A 60 -4.01 -2.08 13.57
N PRO A 61 -3.05 -2.90 13.11
CA PRO A 61 -2.72 -2.99 11.70
C PRO A 61 -3.87 -3.55 10.87
N THR A 62 -4.69 -4.45 11.42
CA THR A 62 -5.90 -4.97 10.77
C THR A 62 -6.90 -3.86 10.48
N ALA A 63 -7.21 -3.02 11.48
CA ALA A 63 -8.12 -1.88 11.35
C ALA A 63 -7.60 -0.87 10.31
N THR A 64 -6.30 -0.56 10.32
CA THR A 64 -5.71 0.35 9.34
C THR A 64 -5.86 -0.18 7.92
N GLN A 65 -5.64 -1.46 7.69
CA GLN A 65 -5.75 -2.07 6.36
C GLN A 65 -7.21 -2.17 5.89
N LEU A 66 -8.14 -2.54 6.76
CA LEU A 66 -9.58 -2.51 6.46
C LEU A 66 -10.05 -1.08 6.15
N GLY A 67 -9.59 -0.12 6.95
CA GLY A 67 -9.85 1.30 6.68
C GLY A 67 -9.36 1.72 5.31
N TYR A 68 -8.14 1.33 4.94
CA TYR A 68 -7.57 1.68 3.64
C TYR A 68 -8.34 1.03 2.47
N ALA A 69 -8.75 -0.22 2.61
CA ALA A 69 -9.61 -0.88 1.65
C ALA A 69 -10.96 -0.16 1.49
N ALA A 70 -11.61 0.21 2.63
CA ALA A 70 -12.85 0.98 2.62
C ALA A 70 -12.67 2.36 2.00
N GLY A 71 -11.59 3.08 2.34
CA GLY A 71 -11.26 4.37 1.75
C GLY A 71 -11.02 4.31 0.25
N MET A 72 -10.31 3.29 -0.23
CA MET A 72 -10.13 3.07 -1.66
C MET A 72 -11.45 2.83 -2.38
N PHE A 73 -12.34 2.04 -1.79
CA PHE A 73 -13.66 1.79 -2.38
C PHE A 73 -14.54 3.04 -2.37
N LEU A 74 -14.56 3.77 -1.26
CA LEU A 74 -15.47 4.89 -1.05
C LEU A 74 -14.91 6.23 -1.56
N LEU A 75 -13.64 6.55 -1.27
CA LEU A 75 -13.10 7.89 -1.52
C LEU A 75 -12.39 8.03 -2.87
N ALA A 76 -11.77 6.95 -3.41
CA ALA A 76 -11.08 7.06 -4.68
C ALA A 76 -11.98 7.52 -5.84
N PRO A 77 -13.22 7.02 -6.00
CA PRO A 77 -14.11 7.45 -7.08
C PRO A 77 -14.61 8.89 -6.96
N LEU A 78 -14.52 9.51 -5.77
CA LEU A 78 -14.92 10.90 -5.59
C LEU A 78 -14.04 11.86 -6.38
N GLY A 79 -12.78 11.51 -6.64
CA GLY A 79 -11.86 12.31 -7.45
C GLY A 79 -12.30 12.49 -8.91
N ASP A 80 -13.19 11.65 -9.42
CA ASP A 80 -13.75 11.80 -10.75
C ASP A 80 -14.92 12.80 -10.79
N ARG A 81 -15.51 13.12 -9.61
CA ARG A 81 -16.68 14.00 -9.48
C ARG A 81 -16.41 15.35 -8.85
N PHE A 82 -15.37 15.45 -8.04
CA PHE A 82 -15.06 16.63 -7.28
C PHE A 82 -13.63 17.10 -7.56
N ASP A 83 -13.37 18.38 -7.25
CA ASP A 83 -12.02 18.92 -7.30
C ASP A 83 -11.06 18.10 -6.42
N ARG A 84 -10.04 17.48 -7.04
CA ARG A 84 -9.06 16.63 -6.37
C ARG A 84 -8.27 17.40 -5.30
N ARG A 85 -7.98 18.69 -5.54
CA ARG A 85 -7.33 19.53 -4.54
C ARG A 85 -8.16 19.63 -3.27
N LEU A 86 -9.47 19.90 -3.40
CA LEU A 86 -10.38 19.99 -2.27
C LEU A 86 -10.47 18.66 -1.54
N LEU A 87 -10.60 17.54 -2.26
CA LEU A 87 -10.64 16.21 -1.67
C LEU A 87 -9.36 15.87 -0.91
N ILE A 88 -8.19 16.19 -1.46
CA ILE A 88 -6.89 15.99 -0.80
C ILE A 88 -6.84 16.78 0.51
N LEU A 89 -7.25 18.05 0.51
CA LEU A 89 -7.25 18.90 1.71
C LEU A 89 -8.22 18.38 2.78
N LEU A 90 -9.44 17.98 2.39
CA LEU A 90 -10.42 17.39 3.31
C LEU A 90 -9.92 16.06 3.90
N GLN A 91 -9.31 15.21 3.09
CA GLN A 91 -8.72 13.97 3.58
C GLN A 91 -7.53 14.23 4.52
N ILE A 92 -6.66 15.22 4.24
CA ILE A 92 -5.57 15.63 5.14
C ILE A 92 -6.13 16.14 6.47
N ALA A 93 -7.17 16.99 6.44
CA ALA A 93 -7.79 17.50 7.66
C ALA A 93 -8.36 16.36 8.52
N GLY A 94 -9.15 15.46 7.91
CA GLY A 94 -9.69 14.29 8.61
C GLY A 94 -8.61 13.36 9.12
N LEU A 95 -7.57 13.09 8.30
CA LEU A 95 -6.42 12.26 8.68
C LEU A 95 -5.68 12.85 9.87
N SER A 96 -5.48 14.17 9.90
CA SER A 96 -4.86 14.86 11.04
C SER A 96 -5.69 14.69 12.32
N VAL A 97 -7.01 14.80 12.25
CA VAL A 97 -7.90 14.52 13.39
C VAL A 97 -7.77 13.07 13.86
N ALA A 98 -7.76 12.11 12.95
CA ALA A 98 -7.60 10.69 13.27
C ALA A 98 -6.24 10.40 13.92
N LEU A 99 -5.17 11.06 13.45
CA LEU A 99 -3.82 10.94 14.03
C LEU A 99 -3.73 11.56 15.43
N VAL A 100 -4.38 12.71 15.67
CA VAL A 100 -4.49 13.29 17.01
C VAL A 100 -5.24 12.35 17.94
N ALA A 101 -6.35 11.76 17.49
CA ALA A 101 -7.10 10.77 18.26
C ALA A 101 -6.23 9.53 18.58
N ALA A 102 -5.41 9.06 17.64
CA ALA A 102 -4.47 7.97 17.86
C ALA A 102 -3.39 8.35 18.89
N ALA A 103 -2.79 9.54 18.77
CA ALA A 103 -1.79 10.04 19.71
C ALA A 103 -2.34 10.19 21.14
N ALA A 104 -3.59 10.62 21.28
CA ALA A 104 -4.27 10.83 22.54
C ALA A 104 -5.00 9.57 23.08
N ALA A 105 -4.95 8.44 22.37
CA ALA A 105 -5.74 7.26 22.67
C ALA A 105 -5.53 6.76 24.11
N PRO A 106 -6.61 6.72 24.94
CA PRO A 106 -6.55 6.23 26.31
C PRO A 106 -6.71 4.70 26.41
N SER A 107 -7.19 4.06 25.33
CA SER A 107 -7.44 2.62 25.26
C SER A 107 -7.10 2.05 23.89
N LEU A 108 -6.89 0.73 23.84
CA LEU A 108 -6.65 0.01 22.60
C LEU A 108 -7.83 0.13 21.62
N THR A 109 -9.06 0.18 22.11
CA THR A 109 -10.27 0.34 21.30
C THR A 109 -10.28 1.69 20.58
N VAL A 110 -9.95 2.77 21.29
CA VAL A 110 -9.86 4.12 20.68
C VAL A 110 -8.72 4.16 19.66
N LEU A 111 -7.58 3.53 19.96
CA LEU A 111 -6.46 3.45 19.03
C LEU A 111 -6.84 2.64 17.77
N ALA A 112 -7.59 1.54 17.91
CA ALA A 112 -8.07 0.75 16.78
C ALA A 112 -9.07 1.53 15.91
N ALA A 113 -10.01 2.25 16.53
CA ALA A 113 -10.97 3.09 15.81
C ALA A 113 -10.26 4.23 15.08
N ALA A 114 -9.31 4.90 15.73
CA ALA A 114 -8.47 5.92 15.09
C ALA A 114 -7.64 5.33 13.94
N SER A 115 -7.10 4.12 14.10
CA SER A 115 -6.33 3.41 13.06
C SER A 115 -7.20 3.06 11.84
N LEU A 116 -8.47 2.68 12.06
CA LEU A 116 -9.44 2.50 10.97
C LEU A 116 -9.66 3.81 10.21
N ALA A 117 -9.88 4.91 10.92
CA ALA A 117 -10.06 6.23 10.32
C ALA A 117 -8.81 6.70 9.58
N ILE A 118 -7.61 6.49 10.14
CA ILE A 118 -6.32 6.74 9.48
C ILE A 118 -6.26 5.96 8.15
N GLY A 119 -6.62 4.68 8.17
CA GLY A 119 -6.67 3.86 6.96
C GLY A 119 -7.59 4.47 5.89
N VAL A 120 -8.84 4.78 6.24
CA VAL A 120 -9.84 5.36 5.30
C VAL A 120 -9.29 6.64 4.67
N LEU A 121 -8.72 7.54 5.47
CA LEU A 121 -8.34 8.89 5.06
C LEU A 121 -6.95 8.95 4.40
N ALA A 122 -6.06 7.98 4.65
CA ALA A 122 -4.73 7.94 4.04
C ALA A 122 -4.73 7.56 2.53
N THR A 123 -5.90 7.35 1.92
CA THR A 123 -6.06 7.02 0.50
C THR A 123 -5.82 8.19 -0.46
N ILE A 124 -5.23 9.29 0.02
CA ILE A 124 -4.94 10.52 -0.73
C ILE A 124 -4.10 10.25 -1.99
N ALA A 125 -3.22 9.26 -1.97
CA ALA A 125 -2.43 8.87 -3.13
C ALA A 125 -3.31 8.47 -4.34
N GLN A 126 -4.53 7.97 -4.10
CA GLN A 126 -5.51 7.63 -5.14
C GLN A 126 -6.06 8.87 -5.85
N GLN A 127 -5.90 10.06 -5.27
CA GLN A 127 -6.22 11.34 -5.89
C GLN A 127 -4.98 11.93 -6.58
N ALA A 128 -3.79 11.81 -5.96
CA ALA A 128 -2.56 12.42 -6.44
C ALA A 128 -2.06 11.78 -7.76
N VAL A 129 -2.13 10.45 -7.90
CA VAL A 129 -1.65 9.73 -9.09
C VAL A 129 -2.46 10.09 -10.35
N PRO A 130 -3.82 10.00 -10.36
CA PRO A 130 -4.60 10.45 -11.52
C PRO A 130 -4.45 11.94 -11.79
N PHE A 131 -4.30 12.78 -10.75
CA PHE A 131 -4.11 14.21 -10.93
C PHE A 131 -2.80 14.52 -11.67
N ALA A 132 -1.71 13.81 -11.38
CA ALA A 132 -0.47 13.94 -12.14
C ALA A 132 -0.66 13.58 -13.63
N ALA A 133 -1.44 12.54 -13.92
CA ALA A 133 -1.75 12.16 -15.30
C ALA A 133 -2.63 13.19 -16.03
N GLU A 134 -3.54 13.87 -15.29
CA GLU A 134 -4.44 14.88 -15.82
C GLU A 134 -3.70 16.15 -16.24
N ILE A 135 -2.77 16.64 -15.40
CA ILE A 135 -2.02 17.87 -15.67
C ILE A 135 -0.89 17.68 -16.69
N ALA A 136 -0.44 16.44 -16.90
CA ALA A 136 0.69 16.16 -17.79
C ALA A 136 0.25 16.11 -19.27
N PRO A 137 1.04 16.68 -20.20
CA PRO A 137 0.80 16.52 -21.62
C PRO A 137 0.85 15.03 -21.99
N PRO A 138 0.11 14.60 -23.05
CA PRO A 138 -0.02 13.19 -23.44
C PRO A 138 1.30 12.43 -23.51
N ALA A 139 2.35 13.03 -24.05
CA ALA A 139 3.68 12.43 -24.17
C ALA A 139 4.40 12.23 -22.82
N ALA A 140 4.05 13.00 -21.78
CA ALA A 140 4.72 12.96 -20.47
C ALA A 140 3.89 12.26 -19.37
N ARG A 141 2.67 11.78 -19.66
CA ARG A 141 1.77 11.16 -18.65
C ARG A 141 2.42 10.00 -17.91
N GLY A 142 3.10 9.12 -18.65
CA GLY A 142 3.79 7.98 -18.03
C GLY A 142 4.89 8.41 -17.06
N GLN A 143 5.67 9.42 -17.42
CA GLN A 143 6.71 9.98 -16.56
C GLN A 143 6.12 10.67 -15.31
N ALA A 144 5.03 11.41 -15.47
CA ALA A 144 4.35 12.09 -14.37
C ALA A 144 3.82 11.07 -13.34
N VAL A 145 3.10 10.06 -13.80
CA VAL A 145 2.63 8.96 -12.95
C VAL A 145 3.79 8.24 -12.28
N GLY A 146 4.87 7.92 -13.03
CA GLY A 146 6.07 7.28 -12.50
C GLY A 146 6.72 8.08 -11.38
N THR A 147 6.80 9.42 -11.52
CA THR A 147 7.35 10.29 -10.47
C THR A 147 6.52 10.24 -9.19
N VAL A 148 5.19 10.31 -9.29
CA VAL A 148 4.32 10.24 -8.11
C VAL A 148 4.34 8.85 -7.46
N MET A 149 4.37 7.80 -8.26
CA MET A 149 4.51 6.42 -7.75
C MET A 149 5.86 6.20 -7.06
N SER A 150 6.94 6.81 -7.54
CA SER A 150 8.24 6.77 -6.85
C SER A 150 8.16 7.44 -5.48
N GLY A 151 7.49 8.59 -5.39
CA GLY A 151 7.24 9.26 -4.10
C GLY A 151 6.43 8.38 -3.15
N LEU A 152 5.38 7.73 -3.65
CA LEU A 152 4.58 6.78 -2.87
C LEU A 152 5.45 5.62 -2.34
N LEU A 153 6.27 5.00 -3.18
CA LEU A 153 7.16 3.90 -2.77
C LEU A 153 8.18 4.35 -1.73
N ILE A 154 8.81 5.51 -1.93
CA ILE A 154 9.73 6.10 -0.95
C ILE A 154 9.01 6.34 0.38
N GLY A 155 7.77 6.84 0.35
CA GLY A 155 6.94 7.03 1.54
C GLY A 155 6.71 5.73 2.30
N ILE A 156 6.37 4.64 1.61
CA ILE A 156 6.18 3.31 2.20
C ILE A 156 7.47 2.81 2.87
N LEU A 157 8.60 2.97 2.20
CA LEU A 157 9.90 2.50 2.67
C LEU A 157 10.36 3.27 3.92
N LEU A 158 10.30 4.61 3.85
CA LEU A 158 10.76 5.46 4.94
C LEU A 158 9.80 5.46 6.13
N ALA A 159 8.51 5.14 5.92
CA ALA A 159 7.51 5.16 6.98
C ALA A 159 7.90 4.31 8.19
N ARG A 160 8.28 3.06 7.96
CA ARG A 160 8.64 2.13 9.05
C ARG A 160 9.90 2.59 9.77
N THR A 161 10.90 3.01 9.02
CA THR A 161 12.17 3.50 9.57
C THR A 161 11.95 4.75 10.39
N ALA A 162 11.27 5.76 9.84
CA ALA A 162 10.98 7.00 10.55
C ALA A 162 10.15 6.74 11.82
N ALA A 163 9.09 5.92 11.72
CA ALA A 163 8.27 5.57 12.87
C ALA A 163 9.07 4.84 13.96
N GLY A 164 9.95 3.90 13.56
CA GLY A 164 10.79 3.18 14.51
C GLY A 164 11.76 4.12 15.26
N PHE A 165 12.44 5.02 14.53
CA PHE A 165 13.35 5.99 15.15
C PHE A 165 12.62 6.98 16.06
N VAL A 166 11.52 7.58 15.60
CA VAL A 166 10.75 8.52 16.42
C VAL A 166 10.21 7.83 17.67
N ALA A 167 9.74 6.59 17.55
CA ALA A 167 9.20 5.85 18.69
C ALA A 167 10.27 5.48 19.73
N GLU A 168 11.48 5.13 19.30
CA GLU A 168 12.59 4.78 20.18
C GLU A 168 12.98 5.94 21.10
N TYR A 169 13.08 7.16 20.56
CA TYR A 169 13.58 8.34 21.29
C TYR A 169 12.50 9.19 21.92
N PHE A 170 11.29 9.23 21.34
CA PHE A 170 10.22 10.15 21.74
C PHE A 170 8.91 9.44 22.11
N GLY A 171 8.90 8.10 22.02
CA GLY A 171 7.71 7.30 22.26
C GLY A 171 6.75 7.25 21.06
N TRP A 172 5.89 6.22 21.05
CA TRP A 172 5.02 5.93 19.95
C TRP A 172 3.99 7.03 19.63
N ARG A 173 3.56 7.80 20.64
CA ARG A 173 2.63 8.92 20.45
C ARG A 173 3.21 10.04 19.60
N ALA A 174 4.52 10.28 19.74
CA ALA A 174 5.21 11.31 18.97
C ALA A 174 5.23 11.02 17.47
N VAL A 175 5.16 9.74 17.05
CA VAL A 175 5.06 9.36 15.62
C VAL A 175 3.82 9.96 14.98
N PHE A 176 2.68 9.84 15.65
CA PHE A 176 1.42 10.41 15.16
C PHE A 176 1.44 11.95 15.19
N GLY A 177 2.00 12.55 16.24
CA GLY A 177 2.16 14.00 16.33
C GLY A 177 3.06 14.58 15.24
N ALA A 178 4.20 13.93 14.97
CA ALA A 178 5.10 14.33 13.88
C ALA A 178 4.41 14.23 12.50
N SER A 179 3.57 13.20 12.31
CA SER A 179 2.79 13.07 11.08
C SER A 179 1.76 14.19 10.93
N VAL A 180 1.09 14.60 12.01
CA VAL A 180 0.17 15.76 11.99
C VAL A 180 0.92 17.02 11.57
N ALA A 181 2.09 17.29 12.15
CA ALA A 181 2.89 18.45 11.79
C ALA A 181 3.29 18.43 10.30
N ALA A 182 3.72 17.27 9.79
CA ALA A 182 4.06 17.11 8.38
C ALA A 182 2.85 17.33 7.45
N LEU A 183 1.68 16.81 7.82
CA LEU A 183 0.45 16.96 7.03
C LEU A 183 -0.07 18.41 7.04
N VAL A 184 0.02 19.12 8.16
CA VAL A 184 -0.36 20.54 8.26
C VAL A 184 0.56 21.40 7.39
N ALA A 185 1.87 21.18 7.47
CA ALA A 185 2.85 21.85 6.60
C ALA A 185 2.56 21.57 5.13
N LEU A 186 2.29 20.30 4.79
CA LEU A 186 1.95 19.89 3.43
C LEU A 186 0.65 20.55 2.95
N ALA A 187 -0.39 20.63 3.80
CA ALA A 187 -1.64 21.29 3.47
C ALA A 187 -1.43 22.77 3.15
N ALA A 188 -0.59 23.48 3.89
CA ALA A 188 -0.23 24.86 3.59
C ALA A 188 0.41 25.00 2.19
N VAL A 189 1.33 24.11 1.83
CA VAL A 189 1.95 24.12 0.50
C VAL A 189 0.92 23.78 -0.60
N ILE A 190 0.00 22.85 -0.34
CA ILE A 190 -1.08 22.49 -1.28
C ILE A 190 -2.00 23.70 -1.54
N VAL A 191 -2.38 24.42 -0.50
CA VAL A 191 -3.22 25.63 -0.65
C VAL A 191 -2.53 26.69 -1.51
N LEU A 192 -1.21 26.81 -1.43
CA LEU A 192 -0.46 27.83 -2.16
C LEU A 192 -0.10 27.41 -3.59
N ARG A 193 0.12 26.11 -3.86
CA ARG A 193 0.78 25.66 -5.08
C ARG A 193 -0.05 24.71 -5.94
N LEU A 194 -0.95 23.91 -5.36
CA LEU A 194 -1.69 22.91 -6.13
C LEU A 194 -2.88 23.59 -6.84
N PRO A 195 -2.98 23.48 -8.19
CA PRO A 195 -4.12 24.01 -8.92
C PRO A 195 -5.42 23.27 -8.60
N LYS A 196 -6.55 23.85 -8.90
CA LYS A 196 -7.85 23.17 -8.88
C LYS A 196 -7.92 22.17 -10.05
N SER A 197 -8.58 21.03 -9.86
CA SER A 197 -8.93 20.12 -10.95
C SER A 197 -10.39 20.25 -11.33
N SER A 198 -10.69 19.91 -12.58
CA SER A 198 -12.07 19.87 -13.06
C SER A 198 -12.64 18.45 -12.92
N PRO A 199 -13.90 18.28 -12.54
CA PRO A 199 -14.55 16.98 -12.54
C PRO A 199 -14.50 16.33 -13.92
N THR A 200 -14.15 15.04 -13.97
CA THR A 200 -14.03 14.27 -15.22
C THR A 200 -15.24 13.42 -15.50
N SER A 201 -16.15 13.24 -14.52
CA SER A 201 -17.33 12.39 -14.65
C SER A 201 -18.60 13.08 -14.12
N THR A 202 -19.68 12.93 -14.86
CA THR A 202 -21.04 13.36 -14.46
C THR A 202 -21.87 12.20 -13.90
N LEU A 203 -21.34 10.96 -13.86
CA LEU A 203 -22.06 9.80 -13.38
C LEU A 203 -22.42 9.92 -11.90
N PRO A 204 -23.64 9.53 -11.48
CA PRO A 204 -24.02 9.46 -10.08
C PRO A 204 -23.05 8.55 -9.32
N TYR A 205 -22.67 8.95 -8.08
CA TYR A 205 -21.72 8.22 -7.25
C TYR A 205 -22.09 6.75 -7.02
N GLY A 206 -23.38 6.46 -6.76
CA GLY A 206 -23.86 5.07 -6.63
C GLY A 206 -23.66 4.23 -7.90
N LYS A 207 -23.74 4.83 -9.10
CA LYS A 207 -23.45 4.12 -10.36
C LYS A 207 -21.96 3.82 -10.51
N LEU A 208 -21.08 4.70 -10.03
CA LEU A 208 -19.63 4.45 -10.00
C LEU A 208 -19.30 3.26 -9.09
N LEU A 209 -19.85 3.23 -7.86
CA LEU A 209 -19.68 2.10 -6.94
C LEU A 209 -20.26 0.80 -7.51
N GLY A 210 -21.50 0.86 -8.06
CA GLY A 210 -22.15 -0.29 -8.69
C GLY A 210 -21.36 -0.84 -9.87
N SER A 211 -20.69 0.02 -10.64
CA SER A 211 -19.84 -0.40 -11.76
C SER A 211 -18.63 -1.23 -11.34
N MET A 212 -18.03 -0.93 -10.17
CA MET A 212 -16.93 -1.74 -9.63
C MET A 212 -17.41 -3.14 -9.22
N TRP A 213 -18.58 -3.22 -8.58
CA TRP A 213 -19.20 -4.50 -8.25
C TRP A 213 -19.51 -5.32 -9.51
N HIS A 214 -20.07 -4.68 -10.53
CA HIS A 214 -20.35 -5.33 -11.81
C HIS A 214 -19.09 -5.86 -12.48
N LEU A 215 -18.00 -5.08 -12.50
CA LEU A 215 -16.70 -5.52 -13.02
C LEU A 215 -16.14 -6.72 -12.24
N ALA A 216 -16.29 -6.74 -10.92
CA ALA A 216 -15.88 -7.87 -10.11
C ALA A 216 -16.70 -9.15 -10.41
N ALA A 217 -18.00 -8.99 -10.67
CA ALA A 217 -18.87 -10.10 -11.02
C ALA A 217 -18.62 -10.63 -12.46
N GLU A 218 -18.44 -9.72 -13.42
CA GLU A 218 -18.26 -10.03 -14.83
C GLU A 218 -16.89 -10.64 -15.14
N LEU A 219 -15.81 -10.00 -14.64
CA LEU A 219 -14.44 -10.33 -15.04
C LEU A 219 -13.83 -11.42 -14.17
N ARG A 220 -13.89 -12.66 -14.62
CA ARG A 220 -13.28 -13.80 -13.93
C ARG A 220 -11.78 -13.62 -13.70
N GLY A 221 -11.05 -13.11 -14.71
CA GLY A 221 -9.61 -12.83 -14.59
C GLY A 221 -9.29 -11.81 -13.49
N LEU A 222 -10.21 -10.84 -13.25
CA LEU A 222 -10.08 -9.89 -12.14
C LEU A 222 -10.24 -10.58 -10.78
N ARG A 223 -11.24 -11.46 -10.60
CA ARG A 223 -11.42 -12.23 -9.35
C ARG A 223 -10.22 -13.11 -9.05
N GLU A 224 -9.68 -13.80 -10.05
CA GLU A 224 -8.48 -14.64 -9.92
C GLU A 224 -7.27 -13.80 -9.49
N ALA A 225 -6.99 -12.70 -10.19
CA ALA A 225 -5.89 -11.82 -9.87
C ALA A 225 -6.06 -11.19 -8.48
N SER A 226 -7.29 -10.79 -8.12
CA SER A 226 -7.61 -10.20 -6.82
C SER A 226 -7.41 -11.21 -5.67
N LEU A 227 -7.85 -12.45 -5.83
CA LEU A 227 -7.65 -13.49 -4.81
C LEU A 227 -6.16 -13.86 -4.66
N THR A 228 -5.45 -14.01 -5.78
CA THR A 228 -4.01 -14.27 -5.76
C THR A 228 -3.25 -13.12 -5.10
N GLY A 229 -3.55 -11.86 -5.48
CA GLY A 229 -2.93 -10.68 -4.88
C GLY A 229 -3.26 -10.52 -3.39
N ALA A 230 -4.52 -10.74 -3.01
CA ALA A 230 -4.97 -10.71 -1.62
C ALA A 230 -4.23 -11.74 -0.75
N ALA A 231 -4.07 -12.98 -1.24
CA ALA A 231 -3.37 -14.03 -0.52
C ALA A 231 -1.86 -13.74 -0.37
N ILE A 232 -1.21 -13.21 -1.41
CA ILE A 232 0.20 -12.79 -1.35
C ILE A 232 0.37 -11.65 -0.34
N PHE A 233 -0.52 -10.66 -0.36
CA PHE A 233 -0.43 -9.55 0.58
C PHE A 233 -0.85 -9.95 2.00
N ALA A 234 -1.68 -10.97 2.15
CA ALA A 234 -1.96 -11.59 3.44
C ALA A 234 -0.69 -12.22 4.04
N ALA A 235 0.08 -12.98 3.24
CA ALA A 235 1.36 -13.51 3.67
C ALA A 235 2.33 -12.39 4.13
N PHE A 236 2.49 -11.36 3.31
CA PHE A 236 3.29 -10.18 3.64
C PHE A 236 2.86 -9.50 4.93
N SER A 237 1.56 -9.27 5.09
CA SER A 237 0.99 -8.59 6.25
C SER A 237 0.94 -9.46 7.51
N ALA A 238 1.04 -10.77 7.41
CA ALA A 238 1.22 -11.66 8.55
C ALA A 238 2.61 -11.50 9.17
N PHE A 239 3.63 -11.26 8.37
CA PHE A 239 5.02 -11.15 8.80
C PHE A 239 5.33 -9.84 9.53
N TRP A 240 5.03 -8.68 8.93
CA TRP A 240 5.54 -7.37 9.41
C TRP A 240 5.16 -7.02 10.85
N PRO A 241 3.90 -7.20 11.30
CA PRO A 241 3.55 -6.98 12.71
C PRO A 241 4.28 -7.91 13.66
N VAL A 242 4.43 -9.18 13.27
CA VAL A 242 5.05 -10.21 14.11
C VAL A 242 6.57 -10.05 14.19
N LEU A 243 7.23 -9.54 13.14
CA LEU A 243 8.65 -9.22 13.17
C LEU A 243 8.97 -8.30 14.35
N THR A 244 8.17 -7.26 14.60
CA THR A 244 8.37 -6.33 15.71
C THR A 244 8.29 -7.04 17.07
N LEU A 245 7.33 -7.96 17.22
CA LEU A 245 7.17 -8.76 18.43
C LEU A 245 8.33 -9.75 18.65
N LEU A 246 8.82 -10.34 17.54
CA LEU A 246 9.99 -11.23 17.58
C LEU A 246 11.25 -10.45 18.03
N LEU A 247 11.50 -9.30 17.41
CA LEU A 247 12.69 -8.50 17.71
C LEU A 247 12.69 -7.95 19.14
N ALA A 248 11.51 -7.64 19.69
CA ALA A 248 11.39 -7.17 21.09
C ALA A 248 11.64 -8.28 22.12
N GLY A 249 11.41 -9.55 21.75
CA GLY A 249 11.63 -10.72 22.63
C GLY A 249 13.04 -11.30 22.57
N ALA A 250 13.25 -12.38 23.33
CA ALA A 250 14.47 -13.17 23.26
C ALA A 250 14.61 -13.85 21.88
N PRO A 251 15.80 -13.98 21.33
CA PRO A 251 17.12 -13.63 21.87
C PRO A 251 17.55 -12.17 21.58
N PHE A 252 16.73 -11.37 20.89
CA PHE A 252 17.18 -10.11 20.29
C PHE A 252 17.09 -8.92 21.26
N HIS A 253 15.98 -8.75 21.98
CA HIS A 253 15.71 -7.63 22.88
C HIS A 253 15.93 -6.25 22.23
N LEU A 254 15.45 -6.09 20.97
CA LEU A 254 15.62 -4.90 20.15
C LEU A 254 14.34 -4.06 20.13
N GLY A 255 14.50 -2.73 20.15
CA GLY A 255 13.42 -1.76 20.17
C GLY A 255 12.78 -1.50 18.79
N PRO A 256 11.80 -0.55 18.73
CA PRO A 256 11.10 -0.15 17.50
C PRO A 256 12.03 0.31 16.38
N GLN A 257 13.18 0.92 16.72
CA GLN A 257 14.18 1.34 15.74
C GLN A 257 14.68 0.18 14.90
N ALA A 258 15.00 -0.96 15.53
CA ALA A 258 15.47 -2.14 14.79
C ALA A 258 14.42 -2.68 13.85
N ALA A 259 13.15 -2.77 14.29
CA ALA A 259 12.04 -3.16 13.44
C ALA A 259 11.85 -2.18 12.27
N GLY A 260 12.03 -0.89 12.51
CA GLY A 260 12.00 0.15 11.49
C GLY A 260 13.09 0.02 10.44
N LEU A 261 14.32 -0.37 10.83
CA LEU A 261 15.46 -0.56 9.92
C LEU A 261 15.21 -1.70 8.91
N PHE A 262 14.44 -2.72 9.28
CA PHE A 262 13.99 -3.73 8.32
C PHE A 262 13.16 -3.14 7.17
N GLY A 263 12.54 -1.96 7.35
CA GLY A 263 11.91 -1.22 6.27
C GLY A 263 12.89 -0.84 5.15
N ILE A 264 14.14 -0.49 5.49
CA ILE A 264 15.20 -0.21 4.50
C ILE A 264 15.59 -1.50 3.76
N VAL A 265 15.65 -2.62 4.47
CA VAL A 265 15.91 -3.92 3.84
C VAL A 265 14.83 -4.27 2.82
N GLY A 266 13.55 -4.02 3.14
CA GLY A 266 12.43 -4.19 2.22
C GLY A 266 12.52 -3.31 0.96
N ALA A 267 13.26 -2.19 1.02
CA ALA A 267 13.54 -1.36 -0.14
C ALA A 267 14.24 -2.11 -1.28
N ALA A 268 15.03 -3.13 -0.96
CA ALA A 268 15.67 -3.98 -1.98
C ALA A 268 14.64 -4.65 -2.91
N GLY A 269 13.48 -5.06 -2.36
CA GLY A 269 12.36 -5.58 -3.14
C GLY A 269 11.78 -4.55 -4.11
N ALA A 270 11.63 -3.30 -3.67
CA ALA A 270 11.17 -2.22 -4.53
C ALA A 270 12.15 -1.93 -5.68
N LEU A 271 13.46 -2.03 -5.45
CA LEU A 271 14.49 -1.87 -6.49
C LEU A 271 14.46 -3.02 -7.51
N ALA A 272 14.00 -4.20 -7.13
CA ALA A 272 13.82 -5.32 -8.04
C ALA A 272 12.57 -5.20 -8.95
N ALA A 273 11.61 -4.33 -8.60
CA ALA A 273 10.35 -4.17 -9.31
C ALA A 273 10.48 -3.87 -10.82
N PRO A 274 11.33 -2.92 -11.28
CA PRO A 274 11.52 -2.67 -12.70
C PRO A 274 12.13 -3.86 -13.46
N TYR A 275 12.95 -4.67 -12.77
CA TYR A 275 13.54 -5.87 -13.36
C TYR A 275 12.48 -6.96 -13.52
N ALA A 276 11.65 -7.18 -12.50
CA ALA A 276 10.54 -8.10 -12.55
C ALA A 276 9.55 -7.76 -13.69
N GLY A 277 9.24 -6.46 -13.89
CA GLY A 277 8.44 -5.98 -15.02
C GLY A 277 9.02 -6.38 -16.37
N ARG A 278 10.32 -6.12 -16.61
CA ARG A 278 11.00 -6.48 -17.86
C ARG A 278 11.02 -7.99 -18.13
N VAL A 279 11.12 -8.80 -17.10
CA VAL A 279 11.07 -10.27 -17.23
C VAL A 279 9.63 -10.71 -17.50
N ALA A 280 8.63 -10.07 -16.88
CA ALA A 280 7.22 -10.33 -17.14
C ALA A 280 6.84 -10.05 -18.60
N ASP A 281 7.39 -8.99 -19.20
CA ASP A 281 7.17 -8.64 -20.61
C ASP A 281 7.71 -9.75 -21.56
N LYS A 282 8.80 -10.42 -21.18
CA LYS A 282 9.42 -11.48 -22.00
C LYS A 282 8.81 -12.86 -21.79
N ARG A 283 8.45 -13.24 -20.56
CA ARG A 283 7.99 -14.60 -20.18
C ARG A 283 6.48 -14.68 -19.92
N GLY A 284 5.82 -13.56 -20.01
CA GLY A 284 4.39 -13.42 -19.69
C GLY A 284 4.13 -13.25 -18.18
N PRO A 285 3.08 -12.48 -17.82
CA PRO A 285 2.79 -12.15 -16.41
C PRO A 285 2.51 -13.39 -15.54
N ARG A 286 1.94 -14.45 -16.11
CA ARG A 286 1.62 -15.68 -15.35
C ARG A 286 2.85 -16.40 -14.83
N ALA A 287 3.88 -16.52 -15.65
CA ALA A 287 5.13 -17.17 -15.24
C ALA A 287 5.81 -16.43 -14.08
N ILE A 288 5.76 -15.09 -14.13
CA ILE A 288 6.31 -14.24 -13.05
C ILE A 288 5.49 -14.36 -11.77
N ILE A 289 4.16 -14.45 -11.86
CA ILE A 289 3.30 -14.68 -10.68
C ILE A 289 3.61 -16.02 -10.05
N SER A 290 3.84 -17.09 -10.84
CA SER A 290 4.25 -18.39 -10.32
C SER A 290 5.58 -18.32 -9.58
N LEU A 291 6.59 -17.65 -10.17
CA LEU A 291 7.89 -17.43 -9.53
C LEU A 291 7.74 -16.60 -8.24
N ALA A 292 6.94 -15.55 -8.28
CA ALA A 292 6.68 -14.70 -7.13
C ALA A 292 6.05 -15.46 -5.94
N ILE A 293 5.07 -16.33 -6.23
CA ILE A 293 4.47 -17.19 -5.20
C ILE A 293 5.52 -18.14 -4.61
N ALA A 294 6.40 -18.73 -5.46
CA ALA A 294 7.50 -19.56 -4.99
C ALA A 294 8.49 -18.79 -4.11
N LEU A 295 8.83 -17.54 -4.47
CA LEU A 295 9.68 -16.67 -3.64
C LEU A 295 9.03 -16.34 -2.31
N VAL A 296 7.72 -16.00 -2.29
CA VAL A 296 6.98 -15.79 -1.04
C VAL A 296 6.99 -17.04 -0.17
N ALA A 297 6.74 -18.22 -0.73
CA ALA A 297 6.81 -19.46 0.04
C ALA A 297 8.24 -19.72 0.56
N LEU A 298 9.25 -19.52 -0.27
CA LEU A 298 10.67 -19.66 0.10
C LEU A 298 11.05 -18.73 1.25
N SER A 299 10.57 -17.49 1.25
CA SER A 299 10.85 -16.53 2.34
C SER A 299 10.36 -17.05 3.69
N PHE A 300 9.17 -17.66 3.74
CA PHE A 300 8.65 -18.24 4.99
C PHE A 300 9.40 -19.51 5.43
N VAL A 301 9.94 -20.27 4.50
CA VAL A 301 10.88 -21.38 4.83
C VAL A 301 12.16 -20.81 5.43
N ILE A 302 12.74 -19.76 4.84
CA ILE A 302 13.91 -19.07 5.38
C ILE A 302 13.61 -18.54 6.78
N PHE A 303 12.50 -17.88 6.99
CA PHE A 303 12.07 -17.38 8.31
C PHE A 303 11.94 -18.51 9.34
N ALA A 304 11.33 -19.63 8.96
CA ALA A 304 11.16 -20.76 9.86
C ALA A 304 12.50 -21.36 10.31
N LEU A 305 13.49 -21.39 9.42
CA LEU A 305 14.83 -21.96 9.68
C LEU A 305 15.77 -20.96 10.38
N SER A 306 15.48 -19.66 10.33
CA SER A 306 16.41 -18.62 10.78
C SER A 306 15.79 -17.60 11.76
N GLY A 307 14.76 -17.99 12.49
CA GLY A 307 14.05 -17.11 13.42
C GLY A 307 14.91 -16.50 14.55
N ALA A 308 16.08 -17.05 14.84
CA ALA A 308 17.05 -16.54 15.80
C ALA A 308 18.26 -15.83 15.16
N SER A 309 18.23 -15.58 13.84
CA SER A 309 19.32 -14.98 13.07
C SER A 309 18.89 -13.71 12.36
N ILE A 310 19.46 -12.56 12.71
CA ILE A 310 19.21 -11.29 12.01
C ILE A 310 19.54 -11.41 10.51
N ALA A 311 20.65 -12.05 10.16
CA ALA A 311 21.04 -12.24 8.76
C ALA A 311 19.99 -13.07 7.99
N GLY A 312 19.48 -14.14 8.60
CA GLY A 312 18.42 -14.95 8.00
C GLY A 312 17.10 -14.17 7.85
N LEU A 313 16.73 -13.36 8.85
CA LEU A 313 15.57 -12.48 8.75
C LEU A 313 15.74 -11.46 7.63
N VAL A 314 16.92 -10.85 7.47
CA VAL A 314 17.24 -9.91 6.39
C VAL A 314 17.09 -10.57 5.02
N ILE A 315 17.68 -11.76 4.82
CA ILE A 315 17.56 -12.50 3.57
C ILE A 315 16.09 -12.83 3.28
N GLY A 316 15.37 -13.33 4.28
CA GLY A 316 13.96 -13.66 4.14
C GLY A 316 13.11 -12.45 3.75
N VAL A 317 13.36 -11.25 4.32
CA VAL A 317 12.67 -10.00 3.97
C VAL A 317 12.95 -9.60 2.53
N ILE A 318 14.19 -9.65 2.08
CA ILE A 318 14.54 -9.33 0.68
C ILE A 318 13.77 -10.27 -0.27
N VAL A 319 13.78 -11.57 -0.01
CA VAL A 319 13.08 -12.55 -0.84
C VAL A 319 11.57 -12.34 -0.83
N LEU A 320 10.99 -12.03 0.34
CA LEU A 320 9.57 -11.74 0.50
C LEU A 320 9.16 -10.51 -0.32
N ASP A 321 9.87 -9.39 -0.15
CA ASP A 321 9.54 -8.13 -0.82
C ASP A 321 9.71 -8.23 -2.34
N VAL A 322 10.76 -8.88 -2.84
CA VAL A 322 10.93 -9.17 -4.28
C VAL A 322 9.75 -9.98 -4.81
N GLY A 323 9.34 -11.04 -4.11
CA GLY A 323 8.19 -11.87 -4.49
C GLY A 323 6.89 -11.06 -4.52
N VAL A 324 6.60 -10.31 -3.48
CA VAL A 324 5.37 -9.49 -3.38
C VAL A 324 5.30 -8.43 -4.47
N GLN A 325 6.39 -7.70 -4.71
CA GLN A 325 6.44 -6.66 -5.74
C GLN A 325 6.32 -7.24 -7.15
N ALA A 326 7.01 -8.34 -7.43
CA ALA A 326 6.90 -9.02 -8.72
C ALA A 326 5.46 -9.50 -9.01
N ALA A 327 4.79 -10.07 -8.00
CA ALA A 327 3.41 -10.50 -8.10
C ALA A 327 2.46 -9.31 -8.32
N GLN A 328 2.64 -8.22 -7.57
CA GLN A 328 1.78 -7.05 -7.66
C GLN A 328 1.84 -6.42 -9.05
N ILE A 329 3.05 -6.17 -9.58
CA ILE A 329 3.24 -5.59 -10.92
C ILE A 329 2.64 -6.49 -11.99
N SER A 330 2.89 -7.80 -11.91
CA SER A 330 2.40 -8.76 -12.91
C SER A 330 0.88 -8.92 -12.86
N ASN A 331 0.25 -8.90 -11.67
CA ASN A 331 -1.19 -8.91 -11.53
C ASN A 331 -1.82 -7.61 -12.07
N GLN A 332 -1.23 -6.45 -11.77
CA GLN A 332 -1.70 -5.16 -12.29
C GLN A 332 -1.62 -5.13 -13.83
N SER A 333 -0.53 -5.61 -14.42
CA SER A 333 -0.42 -5.73 -15.88
C SER A 333 -1.56 -6.59 -16.47
N ARG A 334 -1.84 -7.75 -15.84
CA ARG A 334 -2.95 -8.63 -16.28
C ARG A 334 -4.31 -7.94 -16.22
N ILE A 335 -4.64 -7.32 -15.07
CA ILE A 335 -5.96 -6.72 -14.89
C ILE A 335 -6.18 -5.50 -15.79
N TYR A 336 -5.14 -4.73 -16.11
CA TYR A 336 -5.23 -3.58 -17.01
C TYR A 336 -5.50 -3.99 -18.47
N ALA A 337 -5.10 -5.20 -18.85
CA ALA A 337 -5.40 -5.77 -20.15
C ALA A 337 -6.84 -6.28 -20.29
N LEU A 338 -7.54 -6.58 -19.17
CA LEU A 338 -8.91 -7.12 -19.19
C LEU A 338 -9.94 -6.11 -19.70
N LYS A 339 -9.80 -4.83 -19.34
CA LYS A 339 -10.75 -3.78 -19.75
C LYS A 339 -10.03 -2.42 -19.80
N PRO A 340 -9.44 -2.08 -20.96
CA PRO A 340 -8.64 -0.86 -21.15
C PRO A 340 -9.38 0.43 -20.79
N ASP A 341 -10.70 0.48 -21.06
CA ASP A 341 -11.55 1.65 -20.80
C ASP A 341 -11.95 1.82 -19.31
N ALA A 342 -11.64 0.84 -18.47
CA ALA A 342 -12.01 0.83 -17.06
C ALA A 342 -10.83 0.55 -16.11
N ARG A 343 -9.59 0.81 -16.54
CA ARG A 343 -8.36 0.48 -15.81
C ARG A 343 -8.38 0.95 -14.36
N SER A 344 -8.80 2.19 -14.11
CA SER A 344 -8.88 2.75 -12.74
C SER A 344 -9.84 1.94 -11.86
N ARG A 345 -11.04 1.63 -12.35
CA ARG A 345 -12.04 0.86 -11.61
C ARG A 345 -11.62 -0.58 -11.35
N VAL A 346 -11.04 -1.23 -12.37
CA VAL A 346 -10.46 -2.59 -12.25
C VAL A 346 -9.35 -2.61 -11.21
N ASN A 347 -8.47 -1.61 -11.23
CA ASN A 347 -7.41 -1.48 -10.23
C ASN A 347 -7.98 -1.24 -8.82
N THR A 348 -9.01 -0.43 -8.68
CA THR A 348 -9.66 -0.20 -7.37
C THR A 348 -10.20 -1.51 -6.78
N VAL A 349 -10.91 -2.31 -7.58
CA VAL A 349 -11.41 -3.63 -7.14
C VAL A 349 -10.27 -4.54 -6.70
N TYR A 350 -9.21 -4.63 -7.50
CA TYR A 350 -8.02 -5.42 -7.17
C TYR A 350 -7.38 -4.97 -5.85
N MET A 351 -7.15 -3.68 -5.69
CA MET A 351 -6.48 -3.12 -4.51
C MET A 351 -7.35 -3.21 -3.25
N VAL A 352 -8.67 -3.08 -3.35
CA VAL A 352 -9.58 -3.32 -2.22
C VAL A 352 -9.43 -4.76 -1.72
N CYS A 353 -9.47 -5.75 -2.61
CA CYS A 353 -9.25 -7.14 -2.26
C CYS A 353 -7.83 -7.37 -1.68
N TYR A 354 -6.83 -6.72 -2.24
CA TYR A 354 -5.43 -6.77 -1.79
C TYR A 354 -5.31 -6.33 -0.33
N PHE A 355 -5.89 -5.19 0.05
CA PHE A 355 -5.85 -4.68 1.42
C PHE A 355 -6.76 -5.45 2.39
N ILE A 356 -7.88 -6.01 1.92
CA ILE A 356 -8.67 -6.97 2.72
C ILE A 356 -7.80 -8.20 3.03
N GLY A 357 -7.07 -8.72 2.04
CA GLY A 357 -6.08 -9.78 2.24
C GLY A 357 -5.05 -9.40 3.30
N GLY A 358 -4.51 -8.19 3.23
CA GLY A 358 -3.57 -7.66 4.22
C GLY A 358 -4.14 -7.62 5.64
N ALA A 359 -5.39 -7.19 5.79
CA ALA A 359 -6.08 -7.18 7.08
C ALA A 359 -6.22 -8.61 7.67
N LEU A 360 -6.66 -9.57 6.84
CA LEU A 360 -6.75 -10.97 7.22
C LEU A 360 -5.38 -11.55 7.58
N GLY A 361 -4.35 -11.20 6.82
CA GLY A 361 -2.97 -11.61 7.07
C GLY A 361 -2.43 -11.08 8.40
N SER A 362 -2.59 -9.78 8.66
CA SER A 362 -2.16 -9.16 9.92
C SER A 362 -2.84 -9.82 11.12
N SER A 363 -4.16 -10.02 11.06
CA SER A 363 -4.92 -10.67 12.11
C SER A 363 -4.47 -12.13 12.32
N ALA A 364 -4.40 -12.92 11.24
CA ALA A 364 -4.00 -14.32 11.29
C ALA A 364 -2.55 -14.50 11.76
N GLY A 365 -1.62 -13.63 11.29
CA GLY A 365 -0.21 -13.68 11.68
C GLY A 365 -0.01 -13.47 13.18
N VAL A 366 -0.66 -12.42 13.75
CA VAL A 366 -0.58 -12.15 15.19
C VAL A 366 -1.29 -13.24 16.01
N ALA A 367 -2.43 -13.76 15.54
CA ALA A 367 -3.11 -14.88 16.20
C ALA A 367 -2.27 -16.16 16.20
N ALA A 368 -1.65 -16.50 15.07
CA ALA A 368 -0.77 -17.65 14.94
C ALA A 368 0.50 -17.52 15.78
N TRP A 369 1.10 -16.32 15.83
CA TRP A 369 2.21 -16.01 16.73
C TRP A 369 1.85 -16.25 18.20
N ARG A 370 0.66 -15.81 18.63
CA ARG A 370 0.20 -15.99 20.01
C ARG A 370 -0.01 -17.46 20.37
N ALA A 371 -0.56 -18.24 19.46
CA ALA A 371 -0.88 -19.64 19.71
C ALA A 371 0.35 -20.56 19.62
N PHE A 372 1.24 -20.31 18.66
CA PHE A 372 2.32 -21.23 18.28
C PHE A 372 3.68 -20.52 18.08
N GLY A 373 3.82 -19.28 18.51
CA GLY A 373 5.07 -18.52 18.35
C GLY A 373 5.45 -18.27 16.89
N TRP A 374 6.77 -18.14 16.64
CA TRP A 374 7.32 -17.84 15.34
C TRP A 374 6.96 -18.88 14.26
N THR A 375 6.98 -20.16 14.61
CA THR A 375 6.62 -21.24 13.69
C THR A 375 5.15 -21.15 13.25
N GLY A 376 4.26 -20.73 14.15
CA GLY A 376 2.85 -20.50 13.82
C GLY A 376 2.68 -19.40 12.77
N MET A 377 3.38 -18.27 12.94
CA MET A 377 3.36 -17.19 11.94
C MET A 377 3.92 -17.67 10.59
N CYS A 378 5.03 -18.41 10.59
CA CYS A 378 5.59 -18.97 9.36
C CYS A 378 4.62 -19.93 8.66
N ALA A 379 3.93 -20.78 9.43
CA ALA A 379 2.92 -21.69 8.89
C ALA A 379 1.72 -20.92 8.29
N ALA A 380 1.25 -19.84 8.94
CA ALA A 380 0.21 -18.98 8.41
C ALA A 380 0.63 -18.31 7.08
N GLY A 381 1.87 -17.82 6.99
CA GLY A 381 2.40 -17.26 5.76
C GLY A 381 2.49 -18.28 4.62
N LEU A 382 2.95 -19.51 4.91
CA LEU A 382 2.96 -20.60 3.95
C LEU A 382 1.55 -20.99 3.49
N ALA A 383 0.57 -21.01 4.39
CA ALA A 383 -0.83 -21.28 4.05
C ALA A 383 -1.39 -20.21 3.09
N PHE A 384 -1.08 -18.93 3.29
CA PHE A 384 -1.46 -17.87 2.36
C PHE A 384 -0.72 -18.00 1.01
N ALA A 385 0.56 -18.36 1.00
CA ALA A 385 1.30 -18.63 -0.24
C ALA A 385 0.69 -19.81 -1.01
N ALA A 386 0.30 -20.89 -0.31
CA ALA A 386 -0.39 -22.03 -0.90
C ALA A 386 -1.77 -21.64 -1.47
N LEU A 387 -2.54 -20.80 -0.76
CA LEU A 387 -3.82 -20.25 -1.25
C LEU A 387 -3.62 -19.42 -2.53
N ALA A 388 -2.57 -18.59 -2.59
CA ALA A 388 -2.21 -17.84 -3.80
C ALA A 388 -1.88 -18.79 -4.95
N GLY A 389 -1.11 -19.84 -4.71
CA GLY A 389 -0.77 -20.87 -5.68
C GLY A 389 -2.01 -21.62 -6.20
N ALA A 390 -2.89 -22.04 -5.30
CA ALA A 390 -4.13 -22.73 -5.67
C ALA A 390 -5.06 -21.84 -6.52
N SER A 391 -5.19 -20.55 -6.15
CA SER A 391 -5.96 -19.58 -6.95
C SER A 391 -5.37 -19.39 -8.35
N HIS A 392 -4.05 -19.22 -8.42
CA HIS A 392 -3.33 -18.99 -9.66
C HIS A 392 -3.41 -20.17 -10.63
N LEU A 393 -3.23 -21.41 -10.13
CA LEU A 393 -3.28 -22.64 -10.93
C LEU A 393 -4.69 -22.93 -11.45
N ARG A 394 -5.75 -22.72 -10.64
CA ARG A 394 -7.13 -22.91 -11.06
C ARG A 394 -7.53 -22.00 -12.22
N GLY A 395 -7.00 -20.79 -12.25
CA GLY A 395 -7.22 -19.84 -13.34
C GLY A 395 -6.52 -20.22 -14.65
N GLY A 396 -5.38 -20.96 -14.57
CA GLY A 396 -4.62 -21.45 -15.74
C GLY A 396 -5.30 -22.56 -16.50
N LYS A 397 -5.95 -23.49 -15.79
CA LYS A 397 -6.56 -24.68 -16.40
C LYS A 397 -7.85 -24.43 -17.20
N ARG A 398 -8.41 -23.22 -17.17
CA ARG A 398 -9.72 -22.92 -17.73
C ARG A 398 -9.72 -21.75 -18.71
N GLY A 399 -8.54 -21.29 -19.13
CA GLY A 399 -8.34 -20.20 -20.09
C GLY A 399 -7.45 -20.61 -21.28
N GLY A 400 -7.28 -21.92 -21.49
CA GLY A 400 -6.69 -22.52 -22.68
C GLY A 400 -7.79 -23.06 -23.60
#